data_ff2f228fa0356187fa1d5fc26e3ab1f2
#
_entry.id   ff2f228fa0356187fa1d5fc26e3ab1f2
#
_cell.length_a   1.000
_cell.length_b   1.000
_cell.length_c   1.000
_cell.angle_alpha   90.00
_cell.angle_beta   90.00
_cell.angle_gamma   90.00
#
_symmetry.space_group_name_H-M   'P 1'
#
loop_
_entity.id
_entity.type
_entity.pdbx_description
1 polymer ?
#
loop_
_entity_poly.entity_id
_entity_poly.type
_entity_poly.pdbx_seq_one_letter_code
_entity_poly.pdbx_strand_id
1 'polypeptide(L)'
;MLDVTSKVYRKRLAQAVSGGDLEAADSKAAFLQNLCDELHFDTQKAIGIHEEIYRQKLQQAVTDGELSEEDVKALERLQIMFCIPKQTVEAAHSDICGRLFEKVVKDAIASGVDGYDAEVKKSVRKAAHGLRLTREVAMSIASKAVRKIFLNYIQRSRAAGSRTEAAKELKKMIAFNTLVVTEVVADIKGESSETTSEEPIMEEEKQIEEDEEWESLQSLRKVRPGKELAAKLGKQSQTEITLKDDLQERDRTDLYKTYLLFCLTGEVTRIPFGAQITTKKDDSEYILLNQLGGILGLTGKEIVEVHRSLAEQAFRQQAEVILADGQLTKARVDQLKELQKQVGLPPQYAEKIIKSITTTKLAAALETAVGQGRLSIKEIRELKESGVNLDSMVSESLRENLFKKTVDEIFSSGTGEFDEEEVYQKIPQDLNINSEKSKGVVQELAKTRLSNSLIQAVSLLRQRNRQGVVSSLNDLLACDKAVPSQPLSWEVPEELADLFVIYLKSDPAPEKLSRLQYLLDISDSTAEALRGMGDRGLPIGAAEEEEFVF
;
A
#
# COMPACT_ATOMS: atom_id res chain seq x y z
N MET A 1 -11.95 -28.31 53.06
CA MET A 1 -12.57 -29.43 53.77
C MET A 1 -12.84 -30.54 52.78
N LEU A 2 -12.07 -31.64 52.79
CA LEU A 2 -12.40 -32.81 51.99
C LEU A 2 -13.72 -33.36 52.56
N ASP A 3 -14.74 -33.34 51.72
CA ASP A 3 -16.08 -33.79 52.02
C ASP A 3 -16.00 -35.25 52.52
N VAL A 4 -16.42 -35.51 53.77
CA VAL A 4 -16.41 -36.82 54.39
C VAL A 4 -17.21 -37.82 53.54
N THR A 5 -18.27 -37.37 52.89
CA THR A 5 -19.11 -38.18 52.02
C THR A 5 -18.34 -38.69 50.78
N SER A 6 -17.49 -37.85 50.19
CA SER A 6 -16.61 -38.28 49.08
C SER A 6 -15.62 -39.36 49.47
N LYS A 7 -15.09 -39.33 50.70
CA LYS A 7 -14.20 -40.38 51.21
C LYS A 7 -14.93 -41.71 51.41
N VAL A 8 -16.16 -41.65 51.94
CA VAL A 8 -17.01 -42.82 52.10
C VAL A 8 -17.32 -43.44 50.74
N TYR A 9 -17.73 -42.60 49.76
CA TYR A 9 -18.01 -43.07 48.42
C TYR A 9 -16.80 -43.74 47.78
N ARG A 10 -15.63 -43.10 47.79
CA ARG A 10 -14.36 -43.68 47.28
C ARG A 10 -14.03 -45.03 47.91
N LYS A 11 -14.20 -45.18 49.26
CA LYS A 11 -13.95 -46.41 49.96
C LYS A 11 -14.90 -47.53 49.52
N ARG A 12 -16.18 -47.23 49.40
CA ARG A 12 -17.19 -48.22 48.93
C ARG A 12 -16.99 -48.59 47.47
N LEU A 13 -16.68 -47.62 46.61
CA LEU A 13 -16.35 -47.85 45.23
C LEU A 13 -15.12 -48.76 45.09
N ALA A 14 -14.05 -48.50 45.87
CA ALA A 14 -12.85 -49.32 45.88
C ALA A 14 -13.13 -50.76 46.36
N GLN A 15 -14.02 -50.94 47.34
CA GLN A 15 -14.46 -52.28 47.80
C GLN A 15 -15.25 -53.00 46.68
N ALA A 16 -16.16 -52.33 45.99
CA ALA A 16 -16.95 -52.90 44.88
C ALA A 16 -16.06 -53.32 43.69
N VAL A 17 -15.01 -52.54 43.41
CA VAL A 17 -14.03 -52.86 42.36
C VAL A 17 -13.15 -54.06 42.78
N SER A 18 -12.59 -54.02 44.01
CA SER A 18 -11.70 -55.09 44.50
C SER A 18 -12.42 -56.41 44.78
N GLY A 19 -13.68 -56.34 45.20
CA GLY A 19 -14.54 -57.51 45.40
C GLY A 19 -15.09 -58.12 44.11
N GLY A 20 -14.98 -57.44 42.99
CA GLY A 20 -15.53 -57.87 41.69
C GLY A 20 -17.03 -57.62 41.52
N ASP A 21 -17.71 -57.01 42.51
CA ASP A 21 -19.15 -56.81 42.48
C ASP A 21 -19.58 -55.88 41.34
N LEU A 22 -18.82 -54.80 41.08
CA LEU A 22 -19.05 -53.88 39.98
C LEU A 22 -18.81 -54.55 38.61
N GLU A 23 -17.80 -55.42 38.52
CA GLU A 23 -17.48 -56.14 37.30
C GLU A 23 -18.53 -57.20 36.96
N ALA A 24 -19.06 -57.89 37.97
CA ALA A 24 -20.09 -58.89 37.83
C ALA A 24 -21.49 -58.34 37.60
N ALA A 25 -21.72 -57.04 37.82
CA ALA A 25 -23.01 -56.41 37.68
C ALA A 25 -23.48 -56.42 36.19
N ASP A 26 -24.74 -56.79 35.95
CA ASP A 26 -25.35 -56.80 34.60
C ASP A 26 -25.38 -55.38 33.99
N SER A 27 -25.67 -54.36 34.80
CA SER A 27 -25.60 -52.96 34.42
C SER A 27 -24.72 -52.18 35.37
N LYS A 28 -23.53 -51.75 34.88
CA LYS A 28 -22.57 -50.94 35.64
C LYS A 28 -23.16 -49.60 36.03
N ALA A 29 -23.91 -48.97 35.09
CA ALA A 29 -24.55 -47.69 35.34
C ALA A 29 -25.62 -47.76 36.45
N ALA A 30 -26.45 -48.81 36.45
CA ALA A 30 -27.44 -49.04 37.51
C ALA A 30 -26.77 -49.34 38.87
N PHE A 31 -25.70 -50.09 38.91
CA PHE A 31 -24.93 -50.36 40.11
C PHE A 31 -24.35 -49.08 40.72
N LEU A 32 -23.72 -48.24 39.90
CA LEU A 32 -23.14 -46.96 40.33
C LEU A 32 -24.23 -45.98 40.81
N GLN A 33 -25.39 -45.93 40.14
CA GLN A 33 -26.51 -45.14 40.57
C GLN A 33 -27.05 -45.62 41.94
N ASN A 34 -27.27 -46.92 42.11
CA ASN A 34 -27.71 -47.48 43.40
C ASN A 34 -26.72 -47.19 44.51
N LEU A 35 -25.42 -47.23 44.24
CA LEU A 35 -24.39 -46.88 45.22
C LEU A 35 -24.47 -45.39 45.62
N CYS A 36 -24.76 -44.52 44.68
CA CYS A 36 -25.01 -43.09 44.96
C CYS A 36 -26.25 -42.91 45.84
N ASP A 37 -27.36 -43.62 45.52
CA ASP A 37 -28.62 -43.52 46.24
C ASP A 37 -28.49 -44.06 47.66
N GLU A 38 -27.80 -45.23 47.88
CA GLU A 38 -27.52 -45.78 49.18
C GLU A 38 -26.70 -44.86 50.08
N LEU A 39 -25.74 -44.16 49.54
CA LEU A 39 -24.86 -43.24 50.25
C LEU A 39 -25.37 -41.79 50.30
N HIS A 40 -26.53 -41.51 49.69
CA HIS A 40 -27.06 -40.15 49.47
C HIS A 40 -25.98 -39.23 48.88
N PHE A 41 -25.23 -39.74 47.91
CA PHE A 41 -24.12 -39.06 47.30
C PHE A 41 -24.52 -38.48 45.92
N ASP A 42 -24.13 -37.26 45.69
CA ASP A 42 -24.44 -36.56 44.45
C ASP A 42 -23.83 -37.25 43.22
N THR A 43 -24.64 -37.58 42.22
CA THR A 43 -24.22 -38.31 41.01
C THR A 43 -23.17 -37.55 40.22
N GLN A 44 -23.25 -36.21 40.15
CA GLN A 44 -22.26 -35.40 39.39
C GLN A 44 -20.89 -35.44 40.10
N LYS A 45 -20.88 -35.44 41.44
CA LYS A 45 -19.64 -35.62 42.21
C LYS A 45 -19.07 -37.03 42.04
N ALA A 46 -19.92 -38.04 41.94
CA ALA A 46 -19.50 -39.40 41.66
C ALA A 46 -18.81 -39.52 40.29
N ILE A 47 -19.40 -38.93 39.23
CA ILE A 47 -18.81 -38.86 37.91
C ILE A 47 -17.43 -38.21 37.97
N GLY A 48 -17.31 -37.05 38.65
CA GLY A 48 -16.03 -36.38 38.83
C GLY A 48 -14.98 -37.25 39.54
N ILE A 49 -15.37 -38.10 40.52
CA ILE A 49 -14.48 -39.05 41.17
C ILE A 49 -14.06 -40.17 40.21
N HIS A 50 -14.96 -40.68 39.38
CA HIS A 50 -14.63 -41.70 38.38
C HIS A 50 -13.59 -41.17 37.37
N GLU A 51 -13.80 -39.97 36.90
CA GLU A 51 -12.84 -39.30 36.01
C GLU A 51 -11.49 -39.07 36.67
N GLU A 52 -11.47 -38.67 37.93
CA GLU A 52 -10.25 -38.46 38.69
C GLU A 52 -9.46 -39.79 38.88
N ILE A 53 -10.14 -40.90 39.21
CA ILE A 53 -9.51 -42.21 39.33
C ILE A 53 -8.92 -42.64 37.99
N TYR A 54 -9.64 -42.45 36.91
CA TYR A 54 -9.16 -42.74 35.55
C TYR A 54 -7.90 -41.93 35.22
N ARG A 55 -7.93 -40.62 35.48
CA ARG A 55 -6.78 -39.72 35.24
C ARG A 55 -5.56 -40.10 36.09
N GLN A 56 -5.76 -40.48 37.37
CA GLN A 56 -4.68 -40.95 38.24
C GLN A 56 -4.06 -42.26 37.73
N LYS A 57 -4.89 -43.21 37.28
CA LYS A 57 -4.40 -44.46 36.70
C LYS A 57 -3.65 -44.22 35.38
N LEU A 58 -4.17 -43.38 34.52
CA LEU A 58 -3.50 -42.98 33.29
C LEU A 58 -2.14 -42.33 33.59
N GLN A 59 -2.08 -41.42 34.56
CA GLN A 59 -0.84 -40.74 34.94
C GLN A 59 0.22 -41.71 35.51
N GLN A 60 -0.21 -42.73 36.24
CA GLN A 60 0.69 -43.80 36.72
C GLN A 60 1.18 -44.67 35.57
N ALA A 61 0.30 -45.05 34.65
CA ALA A 61 0.60 -45.88 33.50
C ALA A 61 1.62 -45.28 32.53
N VAL A 62 1.61 -43.92 32.36
CA VAL A 62 2.51 -43.22 31.44
C VAL A 62 3.81 -42.73 32.06
N THR A 63 4.13 -43.15 33.30
CA THR A 63 5.35 -42.71 34.00
C THR A 63 6.63 -43.02 33.20
N ASP A 64 6.66 -44.13 32.47
CA ASP A 64 7.79 -44.55 31.62
C ASP A 64 7.74 -43.97 30.18
N GLY A 65 6.79 -43.06 29.89
CA GLY A 65 6.67 -42.36 28.60
C GLY A 65 5.94 -43.14 27.50
N GLU A 66 5.36 -44.30 27.84
CA GLU A 66 4.54 -45.10 26.93
C GLU A 66 3.45 -45.86 27.70
N LEU A 67 2.37 -46.23 27.00
CA LEU A 67 1.31 -47.08 27.53
C LEU A 67 1.56 -48.53 27.09
N SER A 68 1.78 -49.44 28.06
CA SER A 68 1.85 -50.86 27.77
C SER A 68 0.47 -51.39 27.32
N GLU A 69 0.45 -52.55 26.63
CA GLU A 69 -0.83 -53.18 26.28
C GLU A 69 -1.64 -53.58 27.51
N GLU A 70 -0.97 -53.93 28.63
CA GLU A 70 -1.63 -54.25 29.88
C GLU A 70 -2.28 -53.01 30.51
N ASP A 71 -1.60 -51.85 30.45
CA ASP A 71 -2.14 -50.58 30.93
C ASP A 71 -3.34 -50.13 30.09
N VAL A 72 -3.28 -50.29 28.76
CA VAL A 72 -4.41 -49.98 27.88
C VAL A 72 -5.63 -50.83 28.24
N LYS A 73 -5.47 -52.13 28.41
CA LYS A 73 -6.55 -53.03 28.83
C LYS A 73 -7.11 -52.63 30.19
N ALA A 74 -6.23 -52.29 31.14
CA ALA A 74 -6.66 -51.83 32.46
C ALA A 74 -7.46 -50.51 32.40
N LEU A 75 -7.05 -49.57 31.56
CA LEU A 75 -7.77 -48.29 31.34
C LEU A 75 -9.12 -48.48 30.62
N GLU A 76 -9.17 -49.33 29.62
CA GLU A 76 -10.42 -49.71 28.93
C GLU A 76 -11.41 -50.37 29.91
N ARG A 77 -10.91 -51.26 30.78
CA ARG A 77 -11.71 -51.88 31.84
C ARG A 77 -12.26 -50.85 32.81
N LEU A 78 -11.45 -49.85 33.23
CA LEU A 78 -11.90 -48.75 34.10
C LEU A 78 -12.94 -47.88 33.39
N GLN A 79 -12.74 -47.59 32.12
CA GLN A 79 -13.70 -46.81 31.31
C GLN A 79 -15.08 -47.49 31.30
N ILE A 80 -15.11 -48.81 31.02
CA ILE A 80 -16.35 -49.58 30.98
C ILE A 80 -16.98 -49.68 32.37
N MET A 81 -16.18 -50.01 33.42
CA MET A 81 -16.67 -50.14 34.78
C MET A 81 -17.29 -48.86 35.35
N PHE A 82 -16.67 -47.72 35.08
CA PHE A 82 -17.13 -46.43 35.57
C PHE A 82 -18.04 -45.67 34.60
N CYS A 83 -18.39 -46.30 33.47
CA CYS A 83 -19.23 -45.69 32.41
C CYS A 83 -18.73 -44.33 31.95
N ILE A 84 -17.39 -44.15 31.83
CA ILE A 84 -16.79 -42.89 31.44
C ILE A 84 -17.01 -42.64 29.96
N PRO A 85 -17.59 -41.48 29.56
CA PRO A 85 -17.80 -41.14 28.15
C PRO A 85 -16.47 -41.11 27.39
N LYS A 86 -16.50 -41.53 26.11
CA LYS A 86 -15.33 -41.55 25.23
C LYS A 86 -14.68 -40.17 25.12
N GLN A 87 -15.46 -39.11 25.03
CA GLN A 87 -14.96 -37.73 24.99
C GLN A 87 -14.15 -37.35 26.23
N THR A 88 -14.58 -37.79 27.44
CA THR A 88 -13.83 -37.56 28.70
C THR A 88 -12.50 -38.32 28.71
N VAL A 89 -12.50 -39.55 28.19
CA VAL A 89 -11.26 -40.35 28.02
C VAL A 89 -10.30 -39.64 27.06
N GLU A 90 -10.76 -39.21 25.89
CA GLU A 90 -9.96 -38.47 24.92
C GLU A 90 -9.39 -37.17 25.50
N ALA A 91 -10.20 -36.42 26.26
CA ALA A 91 -9.74 -35.24 26.97
C ALA A 91 -8.65 -35.54 28.01
N ALA A 92 -8.80 -36.62 28.80
CA ALA A 92 -7.80 -37.04 29.78
C ALA A 92 -6.49 -37.45 29.10
N HIS A 93 -6.55 -38.21 28.00
CA HIS A 93 -5.37 -38.56 27.20
C HIS A 93 -4.71 -37.32 26.59
N SER A 94 -5.48 -36.42 26.02
CA SER A 94 -4.95 -35.16 25.49
C SER A 94 -4.22 -34.33 26.54
N ASP A 95 -4.77 -34.24 27.75
CA ASP A 95 -4.19 -33.45 28.83
C ASP A 95 -2.91 -34.08 29.41
N ILE A 96 -2.90 -35.41 29.65
CA ILE A 96 -1.80 -36.09 30.35
C ILE A 96 -0.74 -36.55 29.36
N CYS A 97 -1.14 -37.34 28.37
CA CYS A 97 -0.22 -37.86 27.35
C CYS A 97 0.26 -36.73 26.42
N GLY A 98 -0.62 -35.74 26.12
CA GLY A 98 -0.27 -34.58 25.32
C GLY A 98 0.85 -33.74 25.92
N ARG A 99 0.88 -33.54 27.25
CA ARG A 99 1.98 -32.84 27.94
C ARG A 99 3.31 -33.58 27.85
N LEU A 100 3.28 -34.91 27.96
CA LEU A 100 4.48 -35.74 27.83
C LEU A 100 5.01 -35.70 26.40
N PHE A 101 4.12 -35.83 25.41
CA PHE A 101 4.46 -35.71 24.00
C PHE A 101 5.01 -34.34 23.66
N GLU A 102 4.38 -33.28 24.15
CA GLU A 102 4.86 -31.90 23.98
C GLU A 102 6.30 -31.74 24.50
N LYS A 103 6.61 -32.32 25.67
CA LYS A 103 7.96 -32.31 26.22
C LYS A 103 8.94 -33.02 25.30
N VAL A 104 8.61 -34.24 24.86
CA VAL A 104 9.47 -35.03 23.95
C VAL A 104 9.72 -34.26 22.63
N VAL A 105 8.68 -33.68 22.03
CA VAL A 105 8.84 -32.91 20.80
C VAL A 105 9.68 -31.66 21.04
N LYS A 106 9.45 -30.91 22.11
CA LYS A 106 10.24 -29.70 22.42
C LYS A 106 11.72 -30.06 22.65
N ASP A 107 12.01 -31.09 23.38
CA ASP A 107 13.38 -31.54 23.64
C ASP A 107 14.05 -32.02 22.33
N ALA A 108 13.30 -32.72 21.48
CA ALA A 108 13.79 -33.22 20.20
C ALA A 108 14.16 -32.10 19.23
N ILE A 109 13.34 -31.03 19.12
CA ILE A 109 13.56 -29.93 18.17
C ILE A 109 14.44 -28.81 18.74
N ALA A 110 14.71 -28.80 20.07
CA ALA A 110 15.48 -27.74 20.74
C ALA A 110 16.93 -27.65 20.23
N SER A 111 17.53 -28.77 19.86
CA SER A 111 18.90 -28.85 19.35
C SER A 111 19.02 -28.44 17.87
N GLY A 112 17.91 -28.10 17.20
CA GLY A 112 17.90 -27.71 15.80
C GLY A 112 18.27 -28.84 14.85
N VAL A 113 18.87 -28.49 13.70
CA VAL A 113 19.21 -29.46 12.63
C VAL A 113 20.25 -30.47 13.09
N ASP A 114 21.30 -30.02 13.76
CA ASP A 114 22.44 -30.87 14.15
C ASP A 114 22.11 -31.88 15.25
N GLY A 115 21.09 -31.62 16.05
CA GLY A 115 20.68 -32.44 17.14
C GLY A 115 19.54 -33.45 16.86
N TYR A 116 18.97 -33.39 15.64
CA TYR A 116 17.86 -34.29 15.26
C TYR A 116 18.40 -35.59 14.62
N ASP A 117 19.01 -36.44 15.45
CA ASP A 117 19.63 -37.71 15.04
C ASP A 117 18.65 -38.89 15.06
N ALA A 118 19.16 -40.10 14.75
CA ALA A 118 18.36 -41.32 14.70
C ALA A 118 17.74 -41.71 16.04
N GLU A 119 18.42 -41.44 17.17
CA GLU A 119 17.91 -41.75 18.50
C GLU A 119 16.75 -40.79 18.88
N VAL A 120 16.90 -39.49 18.55
CA VAL A 120 15.85 -38.51 18.77
C VAL A 120 14.63 -38.83 17.91
N LYS A 121 14.80 -39.17 16.62
CA LYS A 121 13.71 -39.65 15.74
C LYS A 121 12.97 -40.84 16.35
N LYS A 122 13.71 -41.84 16.84
CA LYS A 122 13.14 -43.01 17.47
C LYS A 122 12.34 -42.65 18.73
N SER A 123 12.83 -41.71 19.54
CA SER A 123 12.14 -41.22 20.73
C SER A 123 10.82 -40.52 20.37
N VAL A 124 10.81 -39.63 19.36
CA VAL A 124 9.59 -38.93 18.88
C VAL A 124 8.57 -39.95 18.34
N ARG A 125 9.02 -40.90 17.50
CA ARG A 125 8.17 -41.96 16.94
C ARG A 125 7.56 -42.82 18.04
N LYS A 126 8.38 -43.25 19.01
CA LYS A 126 7.94 -44.03 20.16
C LYS A 126 6.87 -43.27 20.96
N ALA A 127 7.09 -42.01 21.25
CA ALA A 127 6.12 -41.17 21.97
C ALA A 127 4.83 -40.93 21.16
N ALA A 128 4.94 -40.66 19.87
CA ALA A 128 3.78 -40.44 19.01
C ALA A 128 2.82 -41.64 18.96
N HIS A 129 3.37 -42.83 18.91
CA HIS A 129 2.57 -44.07 18.82
C HIS A 129 2.32 -44.72 20.21
N GLY A 130 3.28 -44.65 21.10
CA GLY A 130 3.21 -45.29 22.43
C GLY A 130 2.25 -44.59 23.39
N LEU A 131 2.03 -43.29 23.26
CA LEU A 131 1.10 -42.52 24.09
C LEU A 131 -0.35 -42.58 23.62
N ARG A 132 -0.62 -43.28 22.51
CA ARG A 132 -1.98 -43.44 21.95
C ARG A 132 -2.74 -42.13 21.73
N LEU A 133 -2.04 -41.08 21.38
CA LEU A 133 -2.66 -39.82 20.96
C LEU A 133 -3.28 -39.93 19.55
N THR A 134 -4.34 -39.20 19.30
CA THR A 134 -4.87 -39.06 17.91
C THR A 134 -3.86 -38.27 17.08
N ARG A 135 -3.83 -38.53 15.75
CA ARG A 135 -2.93 -37.80 14.86
C ARG A 135 -3.15 -36.28 14.93
N GLU A 136 -4.41 -35.86 15.01
CA GLU A 136 -4.77 -34.44 15.10
C GLU A 136 -4.19 -33.77 16.34
N VAL A 137 -4.27 -34.44 17.50
CA VAL A 137 -3.72 -33.92 18.76
C VAL A 137 -2.19 -33.88 18.70
N ALA A 138 -1.54 -34.94 18.25
CA ALA A 138 -0.09 -34.99 18.10
C ALA A 138 0.42 -33.92 17.10
N MET A 139 -0.22 -33.77 15.96
CA MET A 139 0.10 -32.74 14.97
C MET A 139 -0.13 -31.31 15.51
N SER A 140 -1.20 -31.10 16.26
CA SER A 140 -1.46 -29.79 16.88
C SER A 140 -0.37 -29.40 17.87
N ILE A 141 0.09 -30.36 18.69
CA ILE A 141 1.17 -30.17 19.68
C ILE A 141 2.49 -29.87 18.96
N ALA A 142 2.87 -30.70 17.98
CA ALA A 142 4.08 -30.51 17.19
C ALA A 142 4.06 -29.16 16.42
N SER A 143 2.94 -28.84 15.80
CA SER A 143 2.75 -27.55 15.13
C SER A 143 3.03 -26.36 16.06
N LYS A 144 2.46 -26.34 17.26
CA LYS A 144 2.70 -25.26 18.23
C LYS A 144 4.17 -25.13 18.61
N ALA A 145 4.86 -26.26 18.83
CA ALA A 145 6.28 -26.25 19.16
C ALA A 145 7.15 -25.75 18.00
N VAL A 146 6.91 -26.24 16.79
CA VAL A 146 7.63 -25.86 15.57
C VAL A 146 7.41 -24.39 15.22
N ARG A 147 6.17 -23.90 15.26
CA ARG A 147 5.85 -22.49 15.00
C ARG A 147 6.59 -21.55 15.94
N LYS A 148 6.76 -21.92 17.21
CA LYS A 148 7.55 -21.13 18.16
C LYS A 148 9.02 -21.01 17.73
N ILE A 149 9.60 -22.07 17.19
CA ILE A 149 10.98 -22.04 16.66
C ILE A 149 11.05 -21.20 15.38
N PHE A 150 10.10 -21.34 14.47
CA PHE A 150 10.01 -20.49 13.28
C PHE A 150 9.94 -19.01 13.65
N LEU A 151 9.10 -18.62 14.62
CA LEU A 151 8.98 -17.24 15.09
C LEU A 151 10.30 -16.73 15.69
N ASN A 152 11.08 -17.57 16.36
CA ASN A 152 12.41 -17.19 16.84
C ASN A 152 13.38 -16.88 15.70
N TYR A 153 13.39 -17.68 14.62
CA TYR A 153 14.19 -17.37 13.41
C TYR A 153 13.74 -16.08 12.75
N ILE A 154 12.43 -15.84 12.69
CA ILE A 154 11.89 -14.58 12.14
C ILE A 154 12.29 -13.38 12.99
N GLN A 155 12.23 -13.46 14.30
CA GLN A 155 12.68 -12.39 15.19
C GLN A 155 14.16 -12.08 14.98
N ARG A 156 15.02 -13.10 14.85
CA ARG A 156 16.44 -12.93 14.53
C ARG A 156 16.65 -12.30 13.16
N SER A 157 15.89 -12.73 12.15
CA SER A 157 15.93 -12.15 10.80
C SER A 157 15.53 -10.67 10.81
N ARG A 158 14.51 -10.29 11.57
CA ARG A 158 14.08 -8.89 11.71
C ARG A 158 15.06 -8.04 12.52
N ALA A 159 15.75 -8.62 13.48
CA ALA A 159 16.76 -7.94 14.28
C ALA A 159 18.13 -7.82 13.57
N ALA A 160 18.29 -8.47 12.42
CA ALA A 160 19.55 -8.48 11.68
C ALA A 160 19.91 -7.09 11.15
N GLY A 161 21.19 -6.72 11.26
CA GLY A 161 21.71 -5.43 10.81
C GLY A 161 21.84 -5.29 9.28
N SER A 162 21.72 -6.40 8.55
CA SER A 162 21.84 -6.42 7.08
C SER A 162 20.89 -7.45 6.45
N ARG A 163 20.58 -7.22 5.16
CA ARG A 163 19.77 -8.16 4.36
C ARG A 163 20.39 -9.55 4.28
N THR A 164 21.72 -9.61 4.17
CA THR A 164 22.46 -10.87 4.13
C THR A 164 22.32 -11.67 5.42
N GLU A 165 22.42 -11.04 6.58
CA GLU A 165 22.20 -11.68 7.87
C GLU A 165 20.75 -12.12 8.05
N ALA A 166 19.79 -11.26 7.67
CA ALA A 166 18.38 -11.62 7.68
C ALA A 166 18.10 -12.86 6.82
N ALA A 167 18.66 -12.92 5.62
CA ALA A 167 18.52 -14.07 4.73
C ALA A 167 19.18 -15.33 5.29
N LYS A 168 20.32 -15.23 6.00
CA LYS A 168 20.98 -16.36 6.66
C LYS A 168 20.08 -16.97 7.74
N GLU A 169 19.40 -16.16 8.54
CA GLU A 169 18.45 -16.67 9.53
C GLU A 169 17.23 -17.35 8.89
N LEU A 170 16.71 -16.79 7.78
CA LEU A 170 15.65 -17.44 7.01
C LEU A 170 16.10 -18.76 6.38
N LYS A 171 17.35 -18.86 5.90
CA LYS A 171 17.93 -20.13 5.43
C LYS A 171 18.00 -21.20 6.53
N LYS A 172 18.39 -20.81 7.73
CA LYS A 172 18.39 -21.74 8.88
C LYS A 172 16.98 -22.25 9.17
N MET A 173 15.96 -21.38 9.09
CA MET A 173 14.56 -21.76 9.23
C MET A 173 14.12 -22.75 8.14
N ILE A 174 14.49 -22.51 6.89
CA ILE A 174 14.19 -23.40 5.76
C ILE A 174 14.88 -24.76 5.96
N ALA A 175 16.17 -24.78 6.33
CA ALA A 175 16.91 -26.00 6.61
C ALA A 175 16.27 -26.78 7.78
N PHE A 176 15.88 -26.09 8.83
CA PHE A 176 15.17 -26.70 9.96
C PHE A 176 13.83 -27.32 9.51
N ASN A 177 13.05 -26.62 8.68
CA ASN A 177 11.82 -27.17 8.12
C ASN A 177 12.09 -28.45 7.31
N THR A 178 13.06 -28.42 6.41
CA THR A 178 13.34 -29.52 5.48
C THR A 178 13.92 -30.74 6.18
N LEU A 179 14.81 -30.54 7.17
CA LEU A 179 15.57 -31.62 7.77
C LEU A 179 14.98 -32.14 9.10
N VAL A 180 14.20 -31.31 9.79
CA VAL A 180 13.64 -31.67 11.10
C VAL A 180 12.13 -31.76 11.05
N VAL A 181 11.44 -30.69 10.60
CA VAL A 181 9.97 -30.63 10.67
C VAL A 181 9.32 -31.67 9.77
N THR A 182 9.82 -31.85 8.55
CA THR A 182 9.31 -32.88 7.64
C THR A 182 9.41 -34.28 8.22
N GLU A 183 10.51 -34.58 8.89
CA GLU A 183 10.73 -35.87 9.54
C GLU A 183 9.84 -36.05 10.79
N VAL A 184 9.69 -35.01 11.62
CA VAL A 184 8.76 -35.03 12.76
C VAL A 184 7.32 -35.32 12.31
N VAL A 185 6.90 -34.67 11.23
CA VAL A 185 5.56 -34.87 10.65
C VAL A 185 5.42 -36.32 10.13
N ALA A 186 6.41 -36.82 9.41
CA ALA A 186 6.41 -38.20 8.91
C ALA A 186 6.38 -39.22 10.07
N ASP A 187 7.14 -38.98 11.14
CA ASP A 187 7.17 -39.84 12.34
C ASP A 187 5.81 -39.87 13.06
N ILE A 188 5.11 -38.71 13.12
CA ILE A 188 3.76 -38.64 13.72
C ILE A 188 2.74 -39.35 12.86
N LYS A 189 2.84 -39.22 11.52
CA LYS A 189 1.93 -39.87 10.57
C LYS A 189 2.15 -41.38 10.45
N GLY A 190 3.33 -41.86 10.81
CA GLY A 190 3.75 -43.25 10.62
C GLY A 190 4.12 -43.59 9.17
N GLU A 191 4.45 -42.54 8.37
CA GLU A 191 4.94 -42.69 7.00
C GLU A 191 6.46 -42.91 7.07
N SER A 192 6.96 -44.09 6.66
CA SER A 192 8.38 -44.29 6.54
C SER A 192 8.95 -43.55 5.34
N SER A 193 10.07 -42.87 5.50
CA SER A 193 10.73 -42.02 4.49
C SER A 193 11.25 -42.79 3.25
N GLU A 194 10.91 -44.06 3.09
CA GLU A 194 11.44 -44.92 2.01
C GLU A 194 10.51 -45.10 0.80
N THR A 195 9.30 -44.52 0.78
CA THR A 195 8.36 -44.66 -0.33
C THR A 195 7.69 -43.33 -0.64
N THR A 196 8.31 -42.56 -1.49
CA THR A 196 7.61 -41.49 -2.21
C THR A 196 7.77 -41.66 -3.70
N SER A 197 6.99 -42.59 -4.23
CA SER A 197 6.56 -42.53 -5.62
C SER A 197 5.07 -42.30 -5.56
N GLU A 198 4.62 -41.07 -5.72
CA GLU A 198 3.23 -40.71 -5.70
C GLU A 198 2.66 -40.40 -7.03
N GLU A 199 1.55 -41.04 -7.27
CA GLU A 199 0.63 -40.67 -8.33
C GLU A 199 -0.15 -39.42 -7.96
N PRO A 200 -0.38 -38.49 -8.89
CA PRO A 200 -1.13 -37.28 -8.61
C PRO A 200 -2.63 -37.55 -8.64
N ILE A 201 -3.30 -37.20 -7.57
CA ILE A 201 -4.75 -37.10 -7.52
C ILE A 201 -5.16 -35.84 -8.31
N MET A 202 -5.98 -36.06 -9.32
CA MET A 202 -6.47 -35.05 -10.27
C MET A 202 -7.37 -34.02 -9.59
N GLU A 203 -6.97 -32.74 -9.63
CA GLU A 203 -7.85 -31.59 -9.58
C GLU A 203 -7.60 -30.75 -10.84
N GLU A 204 -8.24 -31.12 -11.94
CA GLU A 204 -7.97 -30.57 -13.28
C GLU A 204 -8.60 -29.21 -13.58
N GLU A 205 -9.48 -28.67 -12.76
CA GLU A 205 -10.20 -27.41 -13.09
C GLU A 205 -9.65 -26.14 -12.41
N LYS A 206 -8.75 -26.26 -11.43
CA LYS A 206 -8.03 -25.09 -10.85
C LYS A 206 -6.66 -24.82 -11.47
N GLN A 207 -6.15 -25.70 -12.30
CA GLN A 207 -4.79 -25.65 -12.84
C GLN A 207 -4.60 -24.57 -13.92
N ILE A 208 -5.63 -24.18 -14.67
CA ILE A 208 -5.47 -23.26 -15.83
C ILE A 208 -5.18 -21.83 -15.36
N GLU A 209 -5.80 -21.33 -14.30
CA GLU A 209 -5.51 -20.00 -13.75
C GLU A 209 -4.16 -19.96 -12.99
N GLU A 210 -3.76 -21.07 -12.36
CA GLU A 210 -2.49 -21.20 -11.67
C GLU A 210 -1.30 -21.25 -12.64
N ASP A 211 -1.44 -21.85 -13.81
CA ASP A 211 -0.37 -21.95 -14.82
C ASP A 211 -0.06 -20.60 -15.46
N GLU A 212 -1.05 -19.73 -15.70
CA GLU A 212 -0.83 -18.35 -16.18
C GLU A 212 -0.12 -17.49 -15.13
N GLU A 213 -0.43 -17.64 -13.84
CA GLU A 213 0.25 -16.97 -12.75
C GLU A 213 1.72 -17.41 -12.63
N TRP A 214 2.02 -18.71 -12.85
CA TRP A 214 3.37 -19.24 -12.83
C TRP A 214 4.22 -18.77 -14.02
N GLU A 215 3.67 -18.67 -15.20
CA GLU A 215 4.37 -18.10 -16.36
C GLU A 215 4.72 -16.64 -16.11
N SER A 216 3.83 -15.87 -15.53
CA SER A 216 4.07 -14.49 -15.12
C SER A 216 5.19 -14.39 -14.08
N LEU A 217 5.19 -15.26 -13.07
CA LEU A 217 6.23 -15.31 -12.04
C LEU A 217 7.61 -15.64 -12.62
N GLN A 218 7.67 -16.57 -13.56
CA GLN A 218 8.92 -16.94 -14.24
C GLN A 218 9.47 -15.79 -15.10
N SER A 219 8.58 -15.02 -15.74
CA SER A 219 8.97 -13.89 -16.57
C SER A 219 9.61 -12.74 -15.79
N LEU A 220 9.30 -12.62 -14.47
CA LEU A 220 9.85 -11.60 -13.59
C LEU A 220 11.28 -11.89 -13.09
N ARG A 221 11.86 -13.03 -13.44
CA ARG A 221 13.21 -13.41 -13.03
C ARG A 221 14.27 -12.92 -14.00
N LYS A 222 15.37 -12.40 -13.46
CA LYS A 222 16.53 -11.93 -14.25
C LYS A 222 17.25 -13.05 -14.99
N VAL A 223 17.25 -14.25 -14.43
CA VAL A 223 17.91 -15.43 -14.98
C VAL A 223 16.88 -16.55 -15.05
N ARG A 224 16.63 -17.08 -16.24
CA ARG A 224 15.78 -18.26 -16.40
C ARG A 224 16.54 -19.48 -15.87
N PRO A 225 16.02 -20.16 -14.84
CA PRO A 225 16.63 -21.40 -14.38
C PRO A 225 16.57 -22.47 -15.48
N GLY A 226 17.48 -23.44 -15.44
CA GLY A 226 17.44 -24.59 -16.32
C GLY A 226 16.09 -25.31 -16.23
N LYS A 227 15.67 -26.02 -17.30
CA LYS A 227 14.34 -26.65 -17.38
C LYS A 227 13.99 -27.56 -16.19
N GLU A 228 14.98 -28.29 -15.66
CA GLU A 228 14.78 -29.14 -14.48
C GLU A 228 14.53 -28.33 -13.20
N LEU A 229 15.23 -27.22 -13.07
CA LEU A 229 15.07 -26.32 -11.94
C LEU A 229 13.76 -25.54 -12.02
N ALA A 230 13.36 -25.13 -13.24
CA ALA A 230 12.08 -24.49 -13.49
C ALA A 230 10.90 -25.40 -13.11
N ALA A 231 10.98 -26.67 -13.43
CA ALA A 231 9.96 -27.66 -13.04
C ALA A 231 9.86 -27.83 -11.50
N LYS A 232 11.01 -27.78 -10.79
CA LYS A 232 11.05 -27.84 -9.32
C LYS A 232 10.56 -26.55 -8.66
N LEU A 233 10.77 -25.42 -9.30
CA LEU A 233 10.33 -24.10 -8.82
C LEU A 233 8.84 -23.83 -9.12
N GLY A 234 8.27 -24.56 -10.07
CA GLY A 234 6.90 -24.39 -10.53
C GLY A 234 5.82 -24.78 -9.52
N LYS A 235 6.13 -25.63 -8.56
CA LYS A 235 5.14 -26.05 -7.56
C LYS A 235 5.45 -25.41 -6.21
N GLN A 236 4.41 -24.86 -5.58
CA GLN A 236 4.49 -24.39 -4.22
C GLN A 236 4.86 -25.56 -3.31
N SER A 237 5.88 -25.42 -2.47
CA SER A 237 6.22 -26.44 -1.49
C SER A 237 5.07 -26.58 -0.50
N GLN A 238 4.39 -27.72 -0.50
CA GLN A 238 3.37 -28.03 0.50
C GLN A 238 4.06 -28.29 1.84
N THR A 239 3.96 -27.33 2.73
CA THR A 239 4.44 -27.45 4.11
C THR A 239 3.24 -27.61 5.02
N GLU A 240 3.20 -28.68 5.81
CA GLU A 240 2.05 -28.95 6.67
C GLU A 240 1.94 -27.98 7.85
N ILE A 241 3.09 -27.48 8.32
CA ILE A 241 3.15 -26.51 9.41
C ILE A 241 3.53 -25.15 8.82
N THR A 242 2.56 -24.24 8.80
CA THR A 242 2.72 -22.89 8.23
C THR A 242 2.53 -21.82 9.29
N LEU A 243 3.03 -20.62 9.00
CA LEU A 243 2.87 -19.42 9.82
C LEU A 243 1.73 -18.51 9.37
N LYS A 244 0.80 -19.03 8.55
CA LYS A 244 -0.29 -18.23 8.00
C LYS A 244 -1.14 -17.54 9.08
N ASP A 245 -1.41 -18.26 10.17
CA ASP A 245 -2.26 -17.78 11.26
C ASP A 245 -1.48 -16.99 12.34
N ASP A 246 -0.14 -17.13 12.38
CA ASP A 246 0.71 -16.47 13.38
C ASP A 246 1.22 -15.11 12.95
N LEU A 247 1.22 -14.81 11.64
CA LEU A 247 1.74 -13.58 11.06
C LEU A 247 0.72 -12.93 10.13
N GLN A 248 0.67 -11.60 10.17
CA GLN A 248 -0.13 -10.84 9.21
C GLN A 248 0.42 -10.99 7.79
N GLU A 249 -0.43 -10.86 6.79
CA GLU A 249 -0.07 -10.96 5.37
C GLU A 249 1.11 -10.05 5.00
N ARG A 250 1.08 -8.79 5.46
CA ARG A 250 2.16 -7.84 5.24
C ARG A 250 3.50 -8.34 5.77
N ASP A 251 3.52 -8.91 6.98
CA ASP A 251 4.74 -9.42 7.59
C ASP A 251 5.30 -10.62 6.83
N ARG A 252 4.42 -11.49 6.35
CA ARG A 252 4.78 -12.67 5.55
C ARG A 252 5.36 -12.27 4.19
N THR A 253 4.72 -11.33 3.53
CA THR A 253 5.18 -10.80 2.24
C THR A 253 6.50 -10.02 2.37
N ASP A 254 6.70 -9.25 3.44
CA ASP A 254 7.95 -8.53 3.68
C ASP A 254 9.14 -9.48 3.94
N LEU A 255 8.94 -10.58 4.66
CA LEU A 255 9.97 -11.60 4.86
C LEU A 255 10.34 -12.30 3.54
N TYR A 256 9.34 -12.66 2.77
CA TYR A 256 9.53 -13.24 1.43
C TYR A 256 10.28 -12.27 0.51
N LYS A 257 9.87 -11.00 0.48
CA LYS A 257 10.52 -9.93 -0.26
C LYS A 257 11.98 -9.75 0.14
N THR A 258 12.28 -9.81 1.43
CA THR A 258 13.65 -9.71 1.95
C THR A 258 14.54 -10.82 1.38
N TYR A 259 14.06 -12.04 1.37
CA TYR A 259 14.80 -13.18 0.81
C TYR A 259 14.88 -13.11 -0.73
N LEU A 260 13.82 -12.71 -1.40
CA LEU A 260 13.82 -12.52 -2.85
C LEU A 260 14.83 -11.45 -3.27
N LEU A 261 14.90 -10.34 -2.58
CA LEU A 261 15.90 -9.30 -2.84
C LEU A 261 17.32 -9.83 -2.61
N PHE A 262 17.54 -10.69 -1.63
CA PHE A 262 18.82 -11.35 -1.43
C PHE A 262 19.16 -12.31 -2.58
N CYS A 263 18.17 -13.06 -3.11
CA CYS A 263 18.37 -13.90 -4.31
C CYS A 263 18.74 -13.07 -5.55
N LEU A 264 18.14 -11.89 -5.72
CA LEU A 264 18.36 -11.02 -6.87
C LEU A 264 19.70 -10.26 -6.81
N THR A 265 20.06 -9.73 -5.63
CA THR A 265 21.23 -8.86 -5.46
C THR A 265 22.51 -9.60 -5.12
N GLY A 266 22.43 -10.86 -4.70
CA GLY A 266 23.57 -11.60 -4.21
C GLY A 266 24.07 -11.14 -2.83
N GLU A 267 25.15 -11.72 -2.38
CA GLU A 267 25.83 -11.34 -1.14
C GLU A 267 26.69 -10.11 -1.40
N VAL A 268 26.35 -9.00 -0.74
CA VAL A 268 27.14 -7.77 -0.80
C VAL A 268 28.13 -7.81 0.36
N THR A 269 29.38 -8.12 0.05
CA THR A 269 30.46 -8.06 1.02
C THR A 269 31.13 -6.69 0.92
N ARG A 270 31.06 -5.88 1.98
CA ARG A 270 31.82 -4.63 2.06
C ARG A 270 33.27 -4.95 2.40
N ILE A 271 34.17 -4.63 1.48
CA ILE A 271 35.62 -4.71 1.73
C ILE A 271 36.06 -3.40 2.38
N PRO A 272 37.10 -3.42 3.28
CA PRO A 272 37.78 -2.23 3.72
C PRO A 272 38.25 -1.44 2.49
N PHE A 273 38.00 -0.14 2.44
CA PHE A 273 38.20 0.82 1.34
C PHE A 273 36.99 1.10 0.43
N GLY A 274 35.78 0.70 0.82
CA GLY A 274 34.55 1.15 0.15
C GLY A 274 34.16 0.41 -1.12
N ALA A 275 34.91 -0.57 -1.57
CA ALA A 275 34.51 -1.42 -2.69
C ALA A 275 33.45 -2.45 -2.24
N GLN A 276 32.43 -2.65 -3.07
CA GLN A 276 31.41 -3.68 -2.86
C GLN A 276 31.63 -4.80 -3.87
N ILE A 277 31.84 -6.03 -3.38
CA ILE A 277 31.86 -7.23 -4.23
C ILE A 277 30.50 -7.90 -4.14
N THR A 278 29.86 -8.07 -5.29
CA THR A 278 28.63 -8.84 -5.43
C THR A 278 28.99 -10.24 -5.89
N THR A 279 28.74 -11.25 -5.08
CA THR A 279 28.89 -12.64 -5.48
C THR A 279 27.67 -13.06 -6.30
N LYS A 280 27.93 -13.62 -7.52
CA LYS A 280 26.86 -14.18 -8.34
C LYS A 280 26.24 -15.37 -7.60
N LYS A 281 24.93 -15.35 -7.44
CA LYS A 281 24.21 -16.42 -6.74
C LYS A 281 23.80 -17.54 -7.67
N ASP A 282 23.76 -18.73 -7.08
CA ASP A 282 23.30 -19.94 -7.74
C ASP A 282 21.76 -19.97 -7.78
N ASP A 283 21.22 -20.56 -8.84
CA ASP A 283 19.77 -20.74 -9.03
C ASP A 283 19.11 -21.59 -7.92
N SER A 284 19.90 -22.35 -7.16
CA SER A 284 19.42 -23.11 -5.99
C SER A 284 18.75 -22.23 -4.92
N GLU A 285 19.11 -20.95 -4.84
CA GLU A 285 18.51 -20.01 -3.88
C GLU A 285 17.02 -19.79 -4.14
N TYR A 286 16.56 -19.91 -5.39
CA TYR A 286 15.14 -19.80 -5.71
C TYR A 286 14.31 -21.01 -5.26
N ILE A 287 14.94 -22.21 -5.13
CA ILE A 287 14.30 -23.38 -4.52
C ILE A 287 13.99 -23.09 -3.06
N LEU A 288 14.96 -22.51 -2.36
CA LEU A 288 14.80 -22.11 -0.96
C LEU A 288 13.73 -21.02 -0.80
N LEU A 289 13.66 -20.09 -1.75
CA LEU A 289 12.61 -19.07 -1.79
C LEU A 289 11.21 -19.69 -1.89
N ASN A 290 11.03 -20.71 -2.72
CA ASN A 290 9.77 -21.42 -2.85
C ASN A 290 9.38 -22.15 -1.55
N GLN A 291 10.36 -22.81 -0.90
CA GLN A 291 10.14 -23.43 0.41
C GLN A 291 9.77 -22.40 1.47
N LEU A 292 10.43 -21.23 1.46
CA LEU A 292 10.08 -20.12 2.37
C LEU A 292 8.63 -19.66 2.17
N GLY A 293 8.20 -19.54 0.92
CA GLY A 293 6.80 -19.20 0.59
C GLY A 293 5.81 -20.18 1.21
N GLY A 294 6.13 -21.50 1.15
CA GLY A 294 5.34 -22.56 1.79
C GLY A 294 5.29 -22.43 3.32
N ILE A 295 6.44 -22.23 3.98
CA ILE A 295 6.50 -22.05 5.45
C ILE A 295 5.72 -20.82 5.90
N LEU A 296 5.82 -19.71 5.16
CA LEU A 296 5.06 -18.48 5.43
C LEU A 296 3.57 -18.64 5.11
N GLY A 297 3.16 -19.69 4.42
CA GLY A 297 1.79 -19.92 3.99
C GLY A 297 1.30 -18.89 2.98
N LEU A 298 2.19 -18.44 2.08
CA LEU A 298 1.85 -17.51 1.00
C LEU A 298 1.15 -18.24 -0.13
N THR A 299 0.10 -17.63 -0.65
CA THR A 299 -0.61 -18.09 -1.86
C THR A 299 0.18 -17.71 -3.12
N GLY A 300 -0.09 -18.38 -4.25
CA GLY A 300 0.50 -18.03 -5.54
C GLY A 300 0.25 -16.56 -5.90
N LYS A 301 -0.94 -16.04 -5.64
CA LYS A 301 -1.30 -14.62 -5.86
C LYS A 301 -0.43 -13.66 -5.05
N GLU A 302 -0.25 -13.92 -3.75
CA GLU A 302 0.61 -13.09 -2.88
C GLU A 302 2.06 -13.11 -3.38
N ILE A 303 2.57 -14.26 -3.81
CA ILE A 303 3.93 -14.40 -4.36
C ILE A 303 4.09 -13.60 -5.66
N VAL A 304 3.16 -13.74 -6.60
CA VAL A 304 3.15 -12.99 -7.87
C VAL A 304 3.11 -11.49 -7.61
N GLU A 305 2.28 -11.05 -6.67
CA GLU A 305 2.17 -9.64 -6.30
C GLU A 305 3.50 -9.07 -5.78
N VAL A 306 4.20 -9.80 -4.92
CA VAL A 306 5.52 -9.39 -4.40
C VAL A 306 6.53 -9.28 -5.54
N HIS A 307 6.61 -10.27 -6.43
CA HIS A 307 7.52 -10.25 -7.58
C HIS A 307 7.20 -9.10 -8.53
N ARG A 308 5.92 -8.89 -8.85
CA ARG A 308 5.46 -7.79 -9.70
C ARG A 308 5.81 -6.44 -9.08
N SER A 309 5.51 -6.24 -7.81
CA SER A 309 5.81 -4.99 -7.11
C SER A 309 7.30 -4.63 -7.15
N LEU A 310 8.19 -5.61 -6.99
CA LEU A 310 9.64 -5.40 -7.09
C LEU A 310 10.08 -5.08 -8.52
N ALA A 311 9.54 -5.79 -9.51
CA ALA A 311 9.83 -5.54 -10.91
C ALA A 311 9.34 -4.15 -11.34
N GLU A 312 8.14 -3.75 -10.92
CA GLU A 312 7.61 -2.40 -11.15
C GLU A 312 8.47 -1.32 -10.51
N GLN A 313 8.93 -1.54 -9.27
CA GLN A 313 9.82 -0.60 -8.58
C GLN A 313 11.17 -0.46 -9.29
N ALA A 314 11.79 -1.57 -9.68
CA ALA A 314 13.06 -1.58 -10.41
C ALA A 314 12.92 -0.92 -11.79
N PHE A 315 11.84 -1.21 -12.51
CA PHE A 315 11.54 -0.60 -13.79
C PHE A 315 11.31 0.91 -13.65
N ARG A 316 10.49 1.33 -12.68
CA ARG A 316 10.19 2.75 -12.42
C ARG A 316 11.45 3.55 -12.14
N GLN A 317 12.32 3.08 -11.25
CA GLN A 317 13.57 3.78 -10.90
C GLN A 317 14.46 4.04 -12.12
N GLN A 318 14.63 3.05 -13.00
CA GLN A 318 15.43 3.19 -14.20
C GLN A 318 14.72 3.99 -15.30
N ALA A 319 13.41 3.79 -15.44
CA ALA A 319 12.59 4.55 -16.39
C ALA A 319 12.56 6.05 -16.05
N GLU A 320 12.53 6.43 -14.78
CA GLU A 320 12.62 7.83 -14.34
C GLU A 320 13.93 8.50 -14.75
N VAL A 321 15.03 7.75 -14.76
CA VAL A 321 16.33 8.24 -15.25
C VAL A 321 16.32 8.40 -16.77
N ILE A 322 15.79 7.42 -17.51
CA ILE A 322 15.68 7.47 -18.97
C ILE A 322 14.77 8.61 -19.42
N LEU A 323 13.70 8.87 -18.69
CA LEU A 323 12.69 9.89 -18.98
C LEU A 323 12.87 11.16 -18.13
N ALA A 324 14.10 11.50 -17.76
CA ALA A 324 14.39 12.62 -16.85
C ALA A 324 13.80 13.97 -17.34
N ASP A 325 13.80 14.19 -18.66
CA ASP A 325 13.27 15.39 -19.30
C ASP A 325 11.81 15.27 -19.78
N GLY A 326 11.17 14.11 -19.53
CA GLY A 326 9.76 13.87 -19.91
C GLY A 326 9.54 13.55 -21.39
N GLN A 327 10.59 13.52 -22.23
CA GLN A 327 10.44 13.29 -23.66
C GLN A 327 10.53 11.80 -24.02
N LEU A 328 9.58 11.31 -24.81
CA LEU A 328 9.49 9.93 -25.27
C LEU A 328 10.00 9.80 -26.72
N THR A 329 11.32 9.86 -26.90
CA THR A 329 11.93 9.65 -28.22
C THR A 329 11.96 8.16 -28.61
N LYS A 330 12.08 7.85 -29.90
CA LYS A 330 12.14 6.47 -30.39
C LYS A 330 13.27 5.67 -29.71
N ALA A 331 14.46 6.27 -29.57
CA ALA A 331 15.60 5.62 -28.90
C ALA A 331 15.30 5.28 -27.43
N ARG A 332 14.60 6.16 -26.72
CA ARG A 332 14.16 5.93 -25.33
C ARG A 332 13.09 4.85 -25.22
N VAL A 333 12.16 4.81 -26.16
CA VAL A 333 11.16 3.73 -26.24
C VAL A 333 11.86 2.39 -26.40
N ASP A 334 12.88 2.30 -27.24
CA ASP A 334 13.63 1.07 -27.44
C ASP A 334 14.43 0.69 -26.18
N GLN A 335 15.05 1.66 -25.51
CA GLN A 335 15.71 1.45 -24.20
C GLN A 335 14.73 0.98 -23.11
N LEU A 336 13.53 1.55 -23.05
CA LEU A 336 12.50 1.13 -22.10
C LEU A 336 11.97 -0.28 -22.38
N LYS A 337 11.84 -0.67 -23.65
CA LYS A 337 11.49 -2.04 -24.04
C LYS A 337 12.57 -3.04 -23.67
N GLU A 338 13.84 -2.68 -23.86
CA GLU A 338 14.94 -3.53 -23.45
C GLU A 338 15.00 -3.66 -21.93
N LEU A 339 14.83 -2.56 -21.19
CA LEU A 339 14.74 -2.56 -19.74
C LEU A 339 13.56 -3.43 -19.25
N GLN A 340 12.40 -3.32 -19.88
CA GLN A 340 11.22 -4.12 -19.58
C GLN A 340 11.51 -5.63 -19.69
N LYS A 341 12.21 -6.03 -20.75
CA LYS A 341 12.62 -7.42 -20.94
C LYS A 341 13.65 -7.87 -19.89
N GLN A 342 14.62 -7.01 -19.57
CA GLN A 342 15.66 -7.31 -18.56
C GLN A 342 15.08 -7.48 -17.17
N VAL A 343 14.12 -6.64 -16.79
CA VAL A 343 13.42 -6.72 -15.51
C VAL A 343 12.40 -7.87 -15.50
N GLY A 344 11.91 -8.29 -16.68
CA GLY A 344 10.89 -9.32 -16.84
C GLY A 344 9.47 -8.82 -16.46
N LEU A 345 9.23 -7.51 -16.58
CA LEU A 345 7.92 -6.93 -16.29
C LEU A 345 6.98 -7.11 -17.49
N PRO A 346 5.73 -7.59 -17.30
CA PRO A 346 4.76 -7.67 -18.38
C PRO A 346 4.49 -6.31 -19.04
N PRO A 347 4.32 -6.23 -20.38
CA PRO A 347 4.20 -4.97 -21.12
C PRO A 347 3.14 -4.01 -20.58
N GLN A 348 1.99 -4.51 -20.21
CA GLN A 348 0.86 -3.73 -19.68
C GLN A 348 1.20 -2.93 -18.41
N TYR A 349 2.05 -3.47 -17.54
CA TYR A 349 2.51 -2.76 -16.33
C TYR A 349 3.59 -1.74 -16.66
N ALA A 350 4.50 -2.08 -17.58
CA ALA A 350 5.52 -1.15 -18.06
C ALA A 350 4.89 0.08 -18.73
N GLU A 351 3.88 -0.10 -19.58
CA GLU A 351 3.15 0.98 -20.24
C GLU A 351 2.45 1.90 -19.24
N LYS A 352 1.80 1.33 -18.21
CA LYS A 352 1.18 2.13 -17.13
C LYS A 352 2.23 2.99 -16.39
N ILE A 353 3.40 2.42 -16.11
CA ILE A 353 4.48 3.15 -15.42
C ILE A 353 5.03 4.26 -16.31
N ILE A 354 5.32 3.97 -17.58
CA ILE A 354 5.79 4.96 -18.56
C ILE A 354 4.78 6.10 -18.67
N LYS A 355 3.51 5.79 -18.84
CA LYS A 355 2.44 6.79 -18.90
C LYS A 355 2.37 7.63 -17.62
N SER A 356 2.49 7.00 -16.46
CA SER A 356 2.50 7.72 -15.17
C SER A 356 3.69 8.67 -15.06
N ILE A 357 4.91 8.23 -15.42
CA ILE A 357 6.11 9.07 -15.36
C ILE A 357 6.01 10.24 -16.34
N THR A 358 5.65 9.98 -17.60
CA THR A 358 5.52 11.04 -18.62
C THR A 358 4.44 12.04 -18.24
N THR A 359 3.29 11.59 -17.74
CA THR A 359 2.22 12.48 -17.27
C THR A 359 2.69 13.34 -16.09
N THR A 360 3.38 12.74 -15.11
CA THR A 360 3.90 13.47 -13.94
C THR A 360 4.95 14.51 -14.34
N LYS A 361 5.86 14.14 -15.24
CA LYS A 361 6.91 15.07 -15.75
C LYS A 361 6.28 16.21 -16.56
N LEU A 362 5.30 15.91 -17.41
CA LEU A 362 4.57 16.92 -18.16
C LEU A 362 3.80 17.85 -17.22
N ALA A 363 3.14 17.33 -16.20
CA ALA A 363 2.44 18.13 -15.20
C ALA A 363 3.40 19.09 -14.49
N ALA A 364 4.55 18.60 -14.02
CA ALA A 364 5.56 19.44 -13.36
C ALA A 364 6.13 20.53 -14.29
N ALA A 365 6.34 20.21 -15.56
CA ALA A 365 6.79 21.18 -16.56
C ALA A 365 5.73 22.25 -16.82
N LEU A 366 4.46 21.86 -16.92
CA LEU A 366 3.34 22.78 -17.10
C LEU A 366 3.16 23.69 -15.87
N GLU A 367 3.19 23.12 -14.65
CA GLU A 367 3.11 23.91 -13.42
C GLU A 367 4.23 24.95 -13.33
N THR A 368 5.45 24.56 -13.69
CA THR A 368 6.60 25.46 -13.70
C THR A 368 6.42 26.56 -14.74
N ALA A 369 5.98 26.21 -15.95
CA ALA A 369 5.75 27.17 -17.03
C ALA A 369 4.63 28.17 -16.69
N VAL A 370 3.55 27.70 -16.10
CA VAL A 370 2.44 28.55 -15.60
C VAL A 370 2.93 29.46 -14.46
N GLY A 371 3.63 28.91 -13.47
CA GLY A 371 4.14 29.67 -12.32
C GLY A 371 5.15 30.74 -12.73
N GLN A 372 5.95 30.50 -13.77
CA GLN A 372 6.89 31.47 -14.34
C GLN A 372 6.24 32.42 -15.37
N GLY A 373 4.96 32.26 -15.62
CA GLY A 373 4.25 33.08 -16.60
C GLY A 373 4.70 32.91 -18.04
N ARG A 374 5.30 31.76 -18.36
CA ARG A 374 5.79 31.43 -19.69
C ARG A 374 4.74 30.80 -20.60
N LEU A 375 3.60 30.39 -20.03
CA LEU A 375 2.48 29.82 -20.77
C LEU A 375 1.37 30.83 -20.90
N SER A 376 0.92 31.05 -22.14
CA SER A 376 -0.24 31.89 -22.48
C SER A 376 -1.49 31.01 -22.63
N ILE A 377 -2.65 31.64 -22.64
CA ILE A 377 -3.93 30.95 -22.87
C ILE A 377 -3.99 30.29 -24.27
N LYS A 378 -3.29 30.86 -25.24
CA LYS A 378 -3.21 30.31 -26.60
C LYS A 378 -2.49 28.95 -26.60
N GLU A 379 -1.35 28.85 -25.94
CA GLU A 379 -0.59 27.62 -25.83
C GLU A 379 -1.37 26.56 -25.04
N ILE A 380 -2.16 26.98 -24.05
CA ILE A 380 -3.05 26.08 -23.29
C ILE A 380 -4.14 25.48 -24.20
N ARG A 381 -4.71 26.26 -25.11
CA ARG A 381 -5.66 25.75 -26.09
C ARG A 381 -5.02 24.74 -27.05
N GLU A 382 -3.82 25.02 -27.54
CA GLU A 382 -3.07 24.08 -28.37
C GLU A 382 -2.77 22.76 -27.65
N LEU A 383 -2.43 22.82 -26.37
CA LEU A 383 -2.21 21.62 -25.54
C LEU A 383 -3.50 20.82 -25.33
N LYS A 384 -4.63 21.49 -25.10
CA LYS A 384 -5.95 20.86 -24.99
C LYS A 384 -6.37 20.16 -26.28
N GLU A 385 -6.17 20.78 -27.40
CA GLU A 385 -6.43 20.21 -28.74
C GLU A 385 -5.56 18.98 -28.99
N SER A 386 -4.35 18.95 -28.42
CA SER A 386 -3.44 17.79 -28.46
C SER A 386 -3.83 16.66 -27.49
N GLY A 387 -4.96 16.78 -26.78
CA GLY A 387 -5.47 15.76 -25.88
C GLY A 387 -4.86 15.77 -24.47
N VAL A 388 -4.19 16.85 -24.08
CA VAL A 388 -3.64 17.01 -22.73
C VAL A 388 -4.75 17.37 -21.74
N ASN A 389 -4.91 16.57 -20.70
CA ASN A 389 -5.89 16.86 -19.63
C ASN A 389 -5.26 17.78 -18.57
N LEU A 390 -5.53 19.08 -18.69
CA LEU A 390 -5.01 20.10 -17.79
C LEU A 390 -5.51 19.98 -16.35
N ASP A 391 -6.72 19.46 -16.15
CA ASP A 391 -7.34 19.35 -14.82
C ASP A 391 -6.58 18.40 -13.90
N SER A 392 -5.97 17.37 -14.48
CA SER A 392 -5.15 16.41 -13.75
C SER A 392 -3.68 16.80 -13.61
N MET A 393 -3.23 17.80 -14.36
CA MET A 393 -1.81 18.15 -14.49
C MET A 393 -1.44 19.50 -13.87
N VAL A 394 -2.39 20.43 -13.75
CA VAL A 394 -2.17 21.77 -13.19
C VAL A 394 -3.14 22.00 -12.04
N SER A 395 -2.61 22.46 -10.91
CA SER A 395 -3.44 22.73 -9.72
C SER A 395 -4.47 23.83 -9.98
N GLU A 396 -5.62 23.78 -9.31
CA GLU A 396 -6.69 24.78 -9.45
C GLU A 396 -6.18 26.20 -9.16
N SER A 397 -5.36 26.35 -8.12
CA SER A 397 -4.79 27.65 -7.74
C SER A 397 -3.89 28.24 -8.83
N LEU A 398 -3.11 27.42 -9.53
CA LEU A 398 -2.28 27.87 -10.65
C LEU A 398 -3.12 28.22 -11.87
N ARG A 399 -4.20 27.50 -12.16
CA ARG A 399 -5.14 27.83 -13.22
C ARG A 399 -5.87 29.15 -12.94
N GLU A 400 -6.27 29.38 -11.70
CA GLU A 400 -6.85 30.66 -11.24
C GLU A 400 -5.84 31.82 -11.37
N ASN A 401 -4.58 31.61 -11.00
CA ASN A 401 -3.53 32.61 -11.16
C ASN A 401 -3.25 32.93 -12.63
N LEU A 402 -3.27 31.93 -13.52
CA LEU A 402 -3.13 32.14 -14.94
C LEU A 402 -4.34 32.93 -15.50
N PHE A 403 -5.55 32.60 -15.08
CA PHE A 403 -6.75 33.37 -15.42
C PHE A 403 -6.64 34.83 -14.99
N LYS A 404 -6.26 35.06 -13.72
CA LYS A 404 -6.06 36.39 -13.17
C LYS A 404 -5.04 37.18 -13.97
N LYS A 405 -3.92 36.57 -14.32
CA LYS A 405 -2.87 37.19 -15.14
C LYS A 405 -3.38 37.51 -16.55
N THR A 406 -4.08 36.59 -17.21
CA THR A 406 -4.64 36.79 -18.57
C THR A 406 -5.65 37.93 -18.58
N VAL A 407 -6.54 38.01 -17.62
CA VAL A 407 -7.51 39.08 -17.47
C VAL A 407 -6.82 40.42 -17.21
N ASP A 408 -5.78 40.42 -16.37
CA ASP A 408 -4.96 41.60 -16.09
C ASP A 408 -4.24 42.12 -17.35
N GLU A 409 -3.73 41.22 -18.18
CA GLU A 409 -3.13 41.55 -19.49
C GLU A 409 -4.18 42.15 -20.48
N ILE A 410 -5.41 41.64 -20.47
CA ILE A 410 -6.51 42.20 -21.28
C ILE A 410 -6.83 43.63 -20.84
N PHE A 411 -6.94 43.85 -19.51
CA PHE A 411 -7.20 45.18 -18.95
C PHE A 411 -6.06 46.20 -19.16
N SER A 412 -4.84 45.72 -19.36
CA SER A 412 -3.65 46.57 -19.59
C SER A 412 -3.16 46.56 -21.04
N SER A 413 -4.01 46.16 -21.98
CA SER A 413 -3.67 46.08 -23.41
C SER A 413 -3.55 47.42 -24.10
N GLY A 414 -4.08 48.50 -23.54
CA GLY A 414 -4.13 49.83 -24.13
C GLY A 414 -5.16 49.98 -25.26
N THR A 415 -5.95 48.92 -25.55
CA THR A 415 -6.93 48.93 -26.69
C THR A 415 -8.31 49.47 -26.32
N GLY A 416 -8.67 49.40 -25.04
CA GLY A 416 -10.01 49.73 -24.56
C GLY A 416 -11.08 48.70 -24.95
N GLU A 417 -10.66 47.51 -25.34
CA GLU A 417 -11.56 46.44 -25.74
C GLU A 417 -11.67 45.40 -24.61
N PHE A 418 -12.90 44.90 -24.45
CA PHE A 418 -13.19 43.81 -23.53
C PHE A 418 -14.22 42.89 -24.18
N ASP A 419 -13.85 41.66 -24.42
CA ASP A 419 -14.72 40.61 -24.96
C ASP A 419 -15.32 39.80 -23.80
N GLU A 420 -16.62 40.02 -23.54
CA GLU A 420 -17.34 39.36 -22.47
C GLU A 420 -17.42 37.84 -22.66
N GLU A 421 -17.62 37.37 -23.91
CA GLU A 421 -17.72 35.96 -24.22
C GLU A 421 -16.37 35.25 -23.97
N GLU A 422 -15.29 35.87 -24.41
CA GLU A 422 -13.93 35.36 -24.20
C GLU A 422 -13.59 35.24 -22.71
N VAL A 423 -13.79 36.30 -21.95
CA VAL A 423 -13.34 36.39 -20.53
C VAL A 423 -14.26 35.65 -19.58
N TYR A 424 -15.59 35.70 -19.77
CA TYR A 424 -16.53 35.07 -18.84
C TYR A 424 -16.89 33.63 -19.20
N GLN A 425 -16.65 33.18 -20.44
CA GLN A 425 -17.03 31.84 -20.88
C GLN A 425 -15.85 31.03 -21.40
N LYS A 426 -15.15 31.50 -22.46
CA LYS A 426 -14.13 30.68 -23.15
C LYS A 426 -12.91 30.41 -22.28
N ILE A 427 -12.29 31.46 -21.74
CA ILE A 427 -11.08 31.29 -20.90
C ILE A 427 -11.37 30.44 -19.64
N PRO A 428 -12.47 30.66 -18.86
CA PRO A 428 -12.83 29.81 -17.76
C PRO A 428 -13.05 28.35 -18.15
N GLN A 429 -13.69 28.08 -19.30
CA GLN A 429 -13.85 26.70 -19.81
C GLN A 429 -12.51 26.08 -20.21
N ASP A 430 -11.62 26.83 -20.81
CA ASP A 430 -10.29 26.37 -21.19
C ASP A 430 -9.45 26.00 -19.98
N LEU A 431 -9.58 26.72 -18.88
CA LEU A 431 -8.87 26.52 -17.64
C LEU A 431 -9.65 25.67 -16.62
N ASN A 432 -10.86 25.23 -16.95
CA ASN A 432 -11.78 24.52 -16.05
C ASN A 432 -11.92 25.23 -14.69
N ILE A 433 -12.31 26.50 -14.76
CA ILE A 433 -12.55 27.35 -13.58
C ILE A 433 -14.05 27.57 -13.43
N ASN A 434 -14.51 27.56 -12.18
CA ASN A 434 -15.92 27.81 -11.87
C ASN A 434 -16.33 29.24 -12.31
N SER A 435 -17.49 29.35 -12.95
CA SER A 435 -18.04 30.60 -13.44
C SER A 435 -18.21 31.69 -12.35
N GLU A 436 -18.62 31.32 -11.17
CA GLU A 436 -18.75 32.26 -10.03
C GLU A 436 -17.39 32.80 -9.57
N LYS A 437 -16.38 31.92 -9.49
CA LYS A 437 -15.00 32.34 -9.17
C LYS A 437 -14.43 33.25 -10.23
N SER A 438 -14.60 32.92 -11.53
CA SER A 438 -14.09 33.75 -12.63
C SER A 438 -14.73 35.15 -12.64
N LYS A 439 -16.02 35.25 -12.41
CA LYS A 439 -16.72 36.54 -12.26
C LYS A 439 -16.17 37.34 -11.09
N GLY A 440 -15.96 36.70 -9.93
CA GLY A 440 -15.39 37.38 -8.77
C GLY A 440 -13.99 37.94 -9.03
N VAL A 441 -13.13 37.18 -9.68
CA VAL A 441 -11.78 37.63 -10.09
C VAL A 441 -11.83 38.81 -11.06
N VAL A 442 -12.67 38.77 -12.08
CA VAL A 442 -12.82 39.86 -13.03
C VAL A 442 -13.32 41.13 -12.35
N GLN A 443 -14.31 41.00 -11.46
CA GLN A 443 -14.84 42.14 -10.70
C GLN A 443 -13.80 42.81 -9.80
N GLU A 444 -13.02 42.00 -9.08
CA GLU A 444 -11.96 42.50 -8.21
C GLU A 444 -10.86 43.22 -9.02
N LEU A 445 -10.42 42.59 -10.11
CA LEU A 445 -9.39 43.16 -10.99
C LEU A 445 -9.87 44.44 -11.67
N ALA A 446 -11.08 44.43 -12.22
CA ALA A 446 -11.65 45.61 -12.88
C ALA A 446 -11.73 46.81 -11.94
N LYS A 447 -12.22 46.61 -10.69
CA LYS A 447 -12.27 47.69 -9.70
C LYS A 447 -10.90 48.23 -9.33
N THR A 448 -9.94 47.33 -9.09
CA THR A 448 -8.57 47.73 -8.73
C THR A 448 -7.86 48.45 -9.88
N ARG A 449 -7.99 47.92 -11.08
CA ARG A 449 -7.37 48.49 -12.29
C ARG A 449 -8.01 49.80 -12.71
N LEU A 450 -9.33 49.96 -12.54
CA LEU A 450 -10.01 51.22 -12.84
C LEU A 450 -9.38 52.38 -12.09
N SER A 451 -9.19 52.25 -10.78
CA SER A 451 -8.53 53.28 -9.95
C SER A 451 -7.07 53.48 -10.33
N ASN A 452 -6.32 52.39 -10.53
CA ASN A 452 -4.92 52.47 -10.90
C ASN A 452 -4.69 53.09 -12.27
N SER A 453 -5.55 52.79 -13.25
CA SER A 453 -5.48 53.38 -14.60
C SER A 453 -5.73 54.88 -14.60
N LEU A 454 -6.63 55.36 -13.74
CA LEU A 454 -6.81 56.81 -13.56
C LEU A 454 -5.58 57.48 -12.96
N ILE A 455 -5.04 56.95 -11.87
CA ILE A 455 -3.81 57.43 -11.22
C ILE A 455 -2.65 57.46 -12.24
N GLN A 456 -2.52 56.40 -13.03
CA GLN A 456 -1.49 56.27 -14.04
C GLN A 456 -1.68 57.29 -15.15
N ALA A 457 -2.91 57.49 -15.63
CA ALA A 457 -3.24 58.48 -16.67
C ALA A 457 -2.85 59.91 -16.19
N VAL A 458 -3.20 60.28 -14.94
CA VAL A 458 -2.81 61.59 -14.37
C VAL A 458 -1.29 61.70 -14.21
N SER A 459 -0.63 60.65 -13.74
CA SER A 459 0.82 60.65 -13.66
C SER A 459 1.51 60.89 -15.01
N LEU A 460 1.02 60.18 -16.04
CA LEU A 460 1.50 60.34 -17.42
C LEU A 460 1.14 61.70 -18.04
N LEU A 461 0.00 62.30 -17.66
CA LEU A 461 -0.37 63.64 -18.01
C LEU A 461 0.67 64.65 -17.49
N ARG A 462 1.03 64.57 -16.21
CA ARG A 462 2.07 65.42 -15.57
C ARG A 462 3.44 65.22 -16.21
N GLN A 463 3.73 64.05 -16.76
CA GLN A 463 4.97 63.74 -17.49
C GLN A 463 4.87 64.14 -18.99
N ARG A 464 3.78 64.71 -19.43
CA ARG A 464 3.51 65.10 -20.81
C ARG A 464 3.54 63.91 -21.81
N ASN A 465 3.35 62.70 -21.33
CA ASN A 465 3.28 61.49 -22.18
C ASN A 465 1.87 61.26 -22.68
N ARG A 466 1.51 61.93 -23.80
CA ARG A 466 0.16 61.87 -24.40
C ARG A 466 -0.25 60.44 -24.81
N GLN A 467 0.68 59.68 -25.40
CA GLN A 467 0.40 58.32 -25.85
C GLN A 467 0.12 57.39 -24.68
N GLY A 468 0.88 57.51 -23.60
CA GLY A 468 0.65 56.76 -22.37
C GLY A 468 -0.68 57.10 -21.69
N VAL A 469 -1.07 58.38 -21.72
CA VAL A 469 -2.39 58.83 -21.24
C VAL A 469 -3.53 58.12 -22.00
N VAL A 470 -3.47 58.11 -23.33
CA VAL A 470 -4.52 57.46 -24.18
C VAL A 470 -4.57 55.95 -23.86
N SER A 471 -3.42 55.30 -23.74
CA SER A 471 -3.35 53.89 -23.37
C SER A 471 -3.99 53.62 -22.01
N SER A 472 -3.63 54.41 -20.97
CA SER A 472 -4.20 54.22 -19.62
C SER A 472 -5.70 54.52 -19.55
N LEU A 473 -6.21 55.46 -20.35
CA LEU A 473 -7.63 55.73 -20.44
C LEU A 473 -8.39 54.60 -21.20
N ASN A 474 -7.76 54.00 -22.19
CA ASN A 474 -8.30 52.79 -22.80
C ASN A 474 -8.36 51.63 -21.81
N ASP A 475 -7.33 51.42 -20.99
CA ASP A 475 -7.33 50.40 -19.92
C ASP A 475 -8.49 50.64 -18.92
N LEU A 476 -8.70 51.91 -18.55
CA LEU A 476 -9.82 52.32 -17.71
C LEU A 476 -11.18 51.97 -18.35
N LEU A 477 -11.35 52.26 -19.65
CA LEU A 477 -12.57 51.95 -20.37
C LEU A 477 -12.80 50.43 -20.53
N ALA A 478 -11.76 49.64 -20.70
CA ALA A 478 -11.85 48.19 -20.73
C ALA A 478 -12.35 47.63 -19.37
N CYS A 479 -11.84 48.16 -18.27
CA CYS A 479 -12.30 47.79 -16.93
C CYS A 479 -13.76 48.17 -16.68
N ASP A 480 -14.17 49.36 -17.12
CA ASP A 480 -15.56 49.82 -16.99
C ASP A 480 -16.51 48.99 -17.86
N LYS A 481 -16.09 48.58 -19.05
CA LYS A 481 -16.89 47.70 -19.91
C LYS A 481 -17.12 46.33 -19.23
N ALA A 482 -16.13 45.80 -18.52
CA ALA A 482 -16.26 44.56 -17.77
C ALA A 482 -17.19 44.70 -16.55
N VAL A 483 -17.04 45.79 -15.82
CA VAL A 483 -17.83 46.10 -14.62
C VAL A 483 -18.18 47.57 -14.61
N PRO A 484 -19.37 47.94 -15.08
CA PRO A 484 -19.82 49.34 -15.17
C PRO A 484 -19.71 50.05 -13.82
N SER A 485 -19.03 51.19 -13.80
CA SER A 485 -18.76 51.93 -12.57
C SER A 485 -19.47 53.30 -12.58
N GLN A 486 -19.56 53.89 -11.40
CA GLN A 486 -20.02 55.25 -11.19
C GLN A 486 -18.91 56.24 -11.59
N PRO A 487 -19.23 57.53 -11.79
CA PRO A 487 -18.23 58.56 -12.02
C PRO A 487 -17.13 58.55 -10.98
N LEU A 488 -15.89 58.70 -11.43
CA LEU A 488 -14.70 58.65 -10.62
C LEU A 488 -14.43 60.02 -9.97
N SER A 489 -14.10 59.99 -8.67
CA SER A 489 -13.73 61.23 -7.97
C SER A 489 -12.23 61.48 -8.06
N TRP A 490 -11.87 62.72 -8.33
CA TRP A 490 -10.49 63.17 -8.37
C TRP A 490 -10.34 64.53 -7.68
N GLU A 491 -9.23 64.76 -7.00
CA GLU A 491 -9.03 65.97 -6.21
C GLU A 491 -8.88 67.24 -7.07
N VAL A 492 -8.38 67.11 -8.30
CA VAL A 492 -8.11 68.22 -9.24
C VAL A 492 -8.95 68.02 -10.51
N PRO A 493 -10.14 68.63 -10.59
CA PRO A 493 -11.04 68.45 -11.77
C PRO A 493 -10.43 68.91 -13.08
N GLU A 494 -9.51 69.87 -13.06
CA GLU A 494 -8.80 70.38 -14.24
C GLU A 494 -7.97 69.28 -14.91
N GLU A 495 -7.36 68.40 -14.15
CA GLU A 495 -6.60 67.27 -14.67
C GLU A 495 -7.52 66.28 -15.41
N LEU A 496 -8.75 66.07 -14.95
CA LEU A 496 -9.74 65.23 -15.64
C LEU A 496 -10.15 65.85 -16.97
N ALA A 497 -10.30 67.17 -17.03
CA ALA A 497 -10.59 67.92 -18.28
C ALA A 497 -9.43 67.77 -19.28
N ASP A 498 -8.17 67.86 -18.80
CA ASP A 498 -6.99 67.71 -19.64
C ASP A 498 -6.86 66.25 -20.17
N LEU A 499 -7.17 65.24 -19.34
CA LEU A 499 -7.23 63.85 -19.77
C LEU A 499 -8.26 63.66 -20.91
N PHE A 500 -9.44 64.24 -20.75
CA PHE A 500 -10.49 64.17 -21.76
C PHE A 500 -10.08 64.82 -23.08
N VAL A 501 -9.45 65.98 -23.06
CA VAL A 501 -8.95 66.67 -24.25
C VAL A 501 -7.87 65.88 -24.98
N ILE A 502 -6.93 65.26 -24.25
CA ILE A 502 -5.90 64.40 -24.84
C ILE A 502 -6.54 63.19 -25.50
N TYR A 503 -7.52 62.55 -24.83
CA TYR A 503 -8.23 61.43 -25.39
C TYR A 503 -9.05 61.80 -26.64
N LEU A 504 -9.76 62.92 -26.61
CA LEU A 504 -10.48 63.46 -27.74
C LEU A 504 -9.58 63.62 -28.97
N LYS A 505 -8.35 64.14 -28.79
CA LYS A 505 -7.38 64.36 -29.91
C LYS A 505 -6.80 63.03 -30.46
N SER A 506 -7.04 61.90 -29.83
CA SER A 506 -6.66 60.59 -30.36
C SER A 506 -7.70 60.00 -31.34
N ASP A 507 -8.75 60.74 -31.64
CA ASP A 507 -9.87 60.36 -32.54
C ASP A 507 -10.52 59.02 -32.13
N PRO A 508 -11.00 58.89 -30.86
CA PRO A 508 -11.62 57.68 -30.38
C PRO A 508 -13.02 57.47 -30.96
N ALA A 509 -13.50 56.21 -30.91
CA ALA A 509 -14.88 55.90 -31.22
C ALA A 509 -15.86 56.73 -30.35
N PRO A 510 -16.96 57.25 -30.90
CA PRO A 510 -17.92 58.11 -30.19
C PRO A 510 -18.43 57.47 -28.86
N GLU A 511 -18.64 56.18 -28.86
CA GLU A 511 -19.11 55.44 -27.69
C GLU A 511 -18.08 55.45 -26.56
N LYS A 512 -16.80 55.25 -26.88
CA LYS A 512 -15.70 55.31 -25.90
C LYS A 512 -15.56 56.70 -25.31
N LEU A 513 -15.68 57.71 -26.15
CA LEU A 513 -15.61 59.11 -25.71
C LEU A 513 -16.77 59.50 -24.80
N SER A 514 -17.99 59.11 -25.13
CA SER A 514 -19.19 59.38 -24.30
C SER A 514 -19.09 58.65 -22.95
N ARG A 515 -18.57 57.44 -22.95
CA ARG A 515 -18.42 56.68 -21.71
C ARG A 515 -17.30 57.24 -20.83
N LEU A 516 -16.19 57.69 -21.42
CA LEU A 516 -15.12 58.36 -20.70
C LEU A 516 -15.59 59.69 -20.10
N GLN A 517 -16.38 60.47 -20.87
CA GLN A 517 -17.00 61.68 -20.38
C GLN A 517 -17.80 61.45 -19.08
N TYR A 518 -18.62 60.40 -19.08
CA TYR A 518 -19.39 60.01 -17.89
C TYR A 518 -18.48 59.61 -16.71
N LEU A 519 -17.47 58.77 -16.95
CA LEU A 519 -16.56 58.31 -15.91
C LEU A 519 -15.73 59.43 -15.30
N LEU A 520 -15.35 60.43 -16.07
CA LEU A 520 -14.61 61.59 -15.60
C LEU A 520 -15.50 62.69 -15.00
N ASP A 521 -16.79 62.45 -14.89
CA ASP A 521 -17.82 63.37 -14.36
C ASP A 521 -17.80 64.75 -15.08
N ILE A 522 -17.65 64.71 -16.41
CA ILE A 522 -17.63 65.92 -17.24
C ILE A 522 -19.02 66.19 -17.77
N SER A 523 -19.59 67.37 -17.45
CA SER A 523 -20.90 67.77 -17.93
C SER A 523 -20.90 67.97 -19.43
N ASP A 524 -22.08 67.83 -20.08
CA ASP A 524 -22.23 67.99 -21.52
C ASP A 524 -21.78 69.39 -21.98
N SER A 525 -22.10 70.41 -21.19
CA SER A 525 -21.68 71.79 -21.46
C SER A 525 -20.17 72.00 -21.44
N THR A 526 -19.50 71.32 -20.46
CA THR A 526 -18.03 71.34 -20.33
C THR A 526 -17.39 70.54 -21.48
N ALA A 527 -17.95 69.40 -21.83
CA ALA A 527 -17.46 68.57 -22.95
C ALA A 527 -17.55 69.30 -24.31
N GLU A 528 -18.66 70.04 -24.57
CA GLU A 528 -18.81 70.87 -25.79
C GLU A 528 -17.79 72.02 -25.82
N ALA A 529 -17.57 72.70 -24.69
CA ALA A 529 -16.55 73.72 -24.57
C ALA A 529 -15.13 73.21 -24.85
N LEU A 530 -14.81 72.03 -24.31
CA LEU A 530 -13.52 71.35 -24.52
C LEU A 530 -13.31 70.85 -25.92
N ARG A 531 -14.37 70.41 -26.65
CA ARG A 531 -14.33 70.04 -28.04
C ARG A 531 -14.04 71.33 -28.92
N GLY A 532 -14.73 72.44 -28.63
CA GLY A 532 -14.48 73.70 -29.33
C GLY A 532 -13.07 74.29 -29.06
N MET A 533 -12.45 74.04 -27.92
CA MET A 533 -11.07 74.43 -27.65
C MET A 533 -10.06 73.48 -28.36
N GLY A 534 -10.37 72.21 -28.49
CA GLY A 534 -9.57 71.24 -29.23
C GLY A 534 -9.42 71.57 -30.72
N ASP A 535 -10.50 72.05 -31.35
CA ASP A 535 -10.53 72.47 -32.76
C ASP A 535 -9.79 73.80 -33.04
N ARG A 536 -9.65 74.66 -32.06
CA ARG A 536 -8.98 75.97 -32.23
C ARG A 536 -7.44 75.93 -32.00
N GLY A 537 -6.86 74.75 -31.77
CA GLY A 537 -5.39 74.57 -31.74
C GLY A 537 -4.65 75.36 -30.64
N LEU A 538 -5.31 75.73 -29.51
CA LEU A 538 -4.68 76.37 -28.41
C LEU A 538 -3.83 75.37 -27.65
N PRO A 539 -2.52 75.63 -27.40
CA PRO A 539 -1.68 74.75 -26.70
C PRO A 539 -2.06 74.76 -25.23
N ILE A 540 -2.55 73.63 -24.68
CA ILE A 540 -2.65 73.38 -23.24
C ILE A 540 -1.21 73.19 -22.74
N GLY A 541 -0.70 74.29 -22.05
CA GLY A 541 0.62 74.26 -21.46
C GLY A 541 1.81 74.42 -22.43
N ALA A 542 1.85 75.45 -23.26
CA ALA A 542 3.07 75.91 -23.88
C ALA A 542 3.91 76.69 -22.81
N ALA A 543 4.72 75.98 -22.11
CA ALA A 543 5.97 76.55 -21.57
C ALA A 543 6.99 76.36 -22.69
N GLU A 544 7.54 77.52 -23.15
CA GLU A 544 8.56 77.66 -24.18
C GLU A 544 9.71 76.64 -23.92
N GLU A 545 10.07 75.92 -24.98
CA GLU A 545 11.37 75.25 -25.05
C GLU A 545 12.44 76.36 -25.09
N GLU A 546 12.98 76.78 -23.97
CA GLU A 546 14.31 77.41 -23.96
C GLU A 546 15.34 76.32 -24.24
N GLU A 547 15.84 76.26 -25.46
CA GLU A 547 17.10 75.65 -25.82
C GLU A 547 18.19 76.12 -24.90
N PHE A 548 18.58 75.29 -23.90
CA PHE A 548 19.90 75.42 -23.29
C PHE A 548 20.89 74.59 -24.10
N VAL A 549 21.56 75.26 -25.02
CA VAL A 549 22.83 74.86 -25.58
C VAL A 549 23.90 75.00 -24.46
N PHE A 550 24.46 73.88 -24.01
CA PHE A 550 25.86 73.77 -23.57
C PHE A 550 26.34 72.31 -23.83
#